data_8250626c83ac01cf563b1519d05e37c5
#
_entry.id   8250626c83ac01cf563b1519d05e37c5
#
_cell.length_a   1.000
_cell.length_b   1.000
_cell.length_c   1.000
_cell.angle_alpha   90.00
_cell.angle_beta   90.00
_cell.angle_gamma   90.00
#
_symmetry.space_group_name_H-M   'P 1'
#
loop_
_entity.id
_entity.type
_entity.pdbx_description
1 polymer ?
#
loop_
_entity_poly.entity_id
_entity_poly.type
_entity_poly.pdbx_seq_one_letter_code
_entity_poly.pdbx_strand_id
1 'polypeptide(L)'
;MKIFLGADHRGFKLKEKIKEWLKAAVDLGNDQFDPDDDFPDYAALVAQKVSRGEGLGIVICGSGGMALVANKFKNVRAVECWHELAAKHAKEHDACNVLMIPADFVIPLQAKKIIKAWLEAKILVDEKHQRRLNKLKQIEERNFI
;
A
#
# COMPACT_ATOMS: atom_id res chain seq x y z
N MET A 1 -9.92 11.45 2.41
CA MET A 1 -9.76 10.29 1.50
C MET A 1 -9.76 9.00 2.31
N LYS A 2 -10.48 7.99 1.84
CA LYS A 2 -10.52 6.69 2.52
C LYS A 2 -9.19 5.97 2.43
N ILE A 3 -8.84 5.25 3.50
CA ILE A 3 -7.69 4.36 3.54
C ILE A 3 -8.21 2.95 3.84
N PHE A 4 -7.83 2.00 2.99
CA PHE A 4 -8.19 0.59 3.14
C PHE A 4 -7.00 -0.18 3.68
N LEU A 5 -7.22 -1.04 4.68
CA LEU A 5 -6.20 -1.86 5.30
C LEU A 5 -6.43 -3.33 4.99
N GLY A 6 -5.36 -4.06 4.76
CA GLY A 6 -5.40 -5.51 4.63
C GLY A 6 -4.11 -6.13 5.15
N ALA A 7 -4.21 -7.28 5.80
CA ALA A 7 -3.06 -8.02 6.30
C ALA A 7 -3.32 -9.52 6.33
N ASP A 8 -2.27 -10.29 6.17
CA ASP A 8 -2.27 -11.71 6.48
C ASP A 8 -1.89 -11.93 7.96
N HIS A 9 -1.70 -13.20 8.36
CA HIS A 9 -1.33 -13.55 9.73
C HIS A 9 -0.03 -12.87 10.18
N ARG A 10 0.94 -12.67 9.30
CA ARG A 10 2.23 -12.03 9.65
C ARG A 10 2.10 -10.52 9.85
N GLY A 11 1.14 -9.90 9.20
CA GLY A 11 0.85 -8.47 9.34
C GLY A 11 -0.28 -8.14 10.31
N PHE A 12 -0.96 -9.12 10.84
CA PHE A 12 -2.16 -8.93 11.65
C PHE A 12 -1.95 -8.03 12.87
N LYS A 13 -0.94 -8.31 13.67
CA LYS A 13 -0.65 -7.50 14.88
C LYS A 13 -0.38 -6.04 14.53
N LEU A 14 0.42 -5.82 13.49
CA LEU A 14 0.74 -4.47 13.06
C LEU A 14 -0.49 -3.76 12.49
N LYS A 15 -1.34 -4.46 11.74
CA LYS A 15 -2.60 -3.89 11.24
C LYS A 15 -3.48 -3.41 12.39
N GLU A 16 -3.62 -4.20 13.45
CA GLU A 16 -4.42 -3.80 14.62
C GLU A 16 -3.86 -2.55 15.30
N LYS A 17 -2.54 -2.40 15.38
CA LYS A 17 -1.92 -1.16 15.87
C LYS A 17 -2.16 0.02 14.93
N ILE A 18 -2.07 -0.20 13.62
CA ILE A 18 -2.34 0.86 12.64
C ILE A 18 -3.77 1.37 12.78
N LYS A 19 -4.72 0.51 13.06
CA LYS A 19 -6.12 0.91 13.32
C LYS A 19 -6.26 1.86 14.51
N GLU A 20 -5.41 1.76 15.51
CA GLU A 20 -5.37 2.71 16.62
C GLU A 20 -4.92 4.10 16.20
N TRP A 21 -4.04 4.18 15.19
CA TRP A 21 -3.52 5.45 14.68
C TRP A 21 -4.39 6.04 13.58
N LEU A 22 -5.02 5.20 12.78
CA LEU A 22 -5.87 5.57 11.64
C LEU A 22 -7.30 5.10 11.89
N LYS A 23 -7.98 5.73 12.83
CA LYS A 23 -9.31 5.29 13.30
C LYS A 23 -10.39 5.32 12.21
N ALA A 24 -10.22 6.14 11.18
CA ALA A 24 -11.15 6.21 10.06
C ALA A 24 -10.83 5.20 8.94
N ALA A 25 -9.75 4.44 9.05
CA ALA A 25 -9.39 3.46 8.05
C ALA A 25 -10.38 2.29 8.01
N VAL A 26 -10.63 1.77 6.81
CA VAL A 26 -11.53 0.63 6.59
C VAL A 26 -10.71 -0.65 6.58
N ASP A 27 -10.96 -1.52 7.55
CA ASP A 27 -10.30 -2.82 7.67
C ASP A 27 -10.99 -3.84 6.75
N LEU A 28 -10.29 -4.31 5.73
CA LEU A 28 -10.78 -5.32 4.79
C LEU A 28 -10.33 -6.75 5.12
N GLY A 29 -9.68 -6.93 6.25
CA GLY A 29 -9.29 -8.24 6.75
C GLY A 29 -7.78 -8.41 6.86
N ASN A 30 -7.34 -9.50 7.51
CA ASN A 30 -8.24 -10.46 8.16
C ASN A 30 -8.79 -9.88 9.48
N ASP A 31 -9.94 -10.36 9.89
CA ASP A 31 -10.59 -9.91 11.14
C ASP A 31 -10.03 -10.63 12.37
N GLN A 32 -9.46 -11.81 12.16
CA GLN A 32 -8.90 -12.66 13.22
C GLN A 32 -7.56 -13.21 12.76
N PHE A 33 -6.67 -13.44 13.72
CA PHE A 33 -5.42 -14.12 13.43
C PHE A 33 -5.68 -15.55 12.97
N ASP A 34 -5.23 -15.87 11.75
CA ASP A 34 -5.32 -17.21 11.17
C ASP A 34 -3.94 -17.56 10.60
N PRO A 35 -3.17 -18.48 11.25
CA PRO A 35 -1.82 -18.81 10.80
C PRO A 35 -1.76 -19.48 9.42
N ASP A 36 -2.89 -19.94 8.93
CA ASP A 36 -3.00 -20.64 7.64
C ASP A 36 -3.60 -19.76 6.53
N ASP A 37 -3.80 -18.47 6.76
CA ASP A 37 -4.33 -17.59 5.72
C ASP A 37 -3.32 -17.30 4.62
N ASP A 38 -3.83 -16.83 3.48
CA ASP A 38 -3.05 -16.54 2.30
C ASP A 38 -3.03 -15.03 2.02
N PHE A 39 -1.83 -14.45 1.95
CA PHE A 39 -1.67 -13.02 1.74
C PHE A 39 -2.36 -12.46 0.48
N PRO A 40 -2.44 -13.20 -0.65
CA PRO A 40 -3.09 -12.66 -1.85
C PRO A 40 -4.55 -12.29 -1.66
N ASP A 41 -5.27 -13.01 -0.81
CA ASP A 41 -6.70 -12.78 -0.59
C ASP A 41 -6.95 -11.35 -0.07
N TYR A 42 -6.18 -10.93 0.92
CA TYR A 42 -6.36 -9.61 1.54
C TYR A 42 -5.74 -8.48 0.71
N ALA A 43 -4.62 -8.74 0.06
CA ALA A 43 -4.01 -7.77 -0.84
C ALA A 43 -4.94 -7.46 -2.01
N ALA A 44 -5.62 -8.46 -2.56
CA ALA A 44 -6.56 -8.29 -3.67
C ALA A 44 -7.76 -7.42 -3.27
N LEU A 45 -8.29 -7.60 -2.06
CA LEU A 45 -9.42 -6.78 -1.58
C LEU A 45 -9.05 -5.29 -1.54
N VAL A 46 -7.89 -4.97 -0.99
CA VAL A 46 -7.40 -3.58 -0.93
C VAL A 46 -7.13 -3.04 -2.33
N ALA A 47 -6.40 -3.80 -3.13
CA ALA A 47 -6.03 -3.38 -4.49
C ALA A 47 -7.27 -3.12 -5.37
N GLN A 48 -8.31 -3.93 -5.22
CA GLN A 48 -9.56 -3.74 -5.97
C GLN A 48 -10.22 -2.40 -5.65
N LYS A 49 -10.24 -2.00 -4.38
CA LYS A 49 -10.77 -0.69 -3.96
C LYS A 49 -9.96 0.46 -4.55
N VAL A 50 -8.65 0.36 -4.45
CA VAL A 50 -7.73 1.39 -4.97
C VAL A 50 -7.80 1.47 -6.50
N SER A 51 -7.85 0.34 -7.18
CA SER A 51 -8.00 0.25 -8.64
C SER A 51 -9.22 1.02 -9.17
N ARG A 52 -10.30 1.01 -8.39
CA ARG A 52 -11.54 1.73 -8.71
C ARG A 52 -11.52 3.21 -8.31
N GLY A 53 -10.43 3.69 -7.75
CA GLY A 53 -10.31 5.08 -7.31
C GLY A 53 -11.07 5.40 -6.02
N GLU A 54 -11.40 4.39 -5.22
CA GLU A 54 -12.17 4.57 -3.99
C GLU A 54 -11.35 5.11 -2.81
N GLY A 55 -10.01 5.08 -2.92
CA GLY A 55 -9.12 5.59 -1.87
C GLY A 55 -7.69 5.08 -2.02
N LEU A 56 -6.96 5.13 -0.92
CA LEU A 56 -5.58 4.64 -0.80
C LEU A 56 -5.58 3.29 -0.05
N GLY A 57 -4.51 2.52 -0.21
CA GLY A 57 -4.36 1.26 0.48
C GLY A 57 -3.11 1.16 1.34
N ILE A 58 -3.19 0.42 2.42
CA ILE A 58 -2.03 -0.04 3.20
C ILE A 58 -2.17 -1.54 3.36
N VAL A 59 -1.19 -2.28 2.89
CA VAL A 59 -1.15 -3.73 3.00
C VAL A 59 0.06 -4.16 3.83
N ILE A 60 -0.13 -5.13 4.69
CA ILE A 60 0.86 -5.55 5.66
C ILE A 60 0.99 -7.08 5.64
N CYS A 61 2.17 -7.55 5.30
CA CYS A 61 2.54 -8.95 5.46
C CYS A 61 4.00 -9.03 5.90
N GLY A 62 4.57 -10.21 6.02
CA GLY A 62 5.93 -10.37 6.51
C GLY A 62 6.97 -9.72 5.61
N SER A 63 6.82 -9.87 4.30
CA SER A 63 7.72 -9.34 3.27
C SER A 63 6.90 -8.86 2.06
N GLY A 64 7.50 -8.78 0.87
CA GLY A 64 6.96 -8.05 -0.27
C GLY A 64 5.77 -8.65 -1.05
N GLY A 65 5.25 -9.80 -0.66
CA GLY A 65 4.24 -10.53 -1.44
C GLY A 65 2.97 -9.74 -1.76
N MET A 66 2.47 -8.96 -0.80
CA MET A 66 1.25 -8.18 -1.02
C MET A 66 1.44 -7.04 -2.03
N ALA A 67 2.64 -6.48 -2.14
CA ALA A 67 2.94 -5.50 -3.18
C ALA A 67 2.88 -6.13 -4.58
N LEU A 68 3.38 -7.37 -4.71
CA LEU A 68 3.29 -8.11 -5.97
C LEU A 68 1.84 -8.30 -6.41
N VAL A 69 0.99 -8.72 -5.49
CA VAL A 69 -0.44 -8.91 -5.77
C VAL A 69 -1.11 -7.60 -6.14
N ALA A 70 -0.90 -6.56 -5.35
CA ALA A 70 -1.54 -5.26 -5.57
C ALA A 70 -1.19 -4.68 -6.95
N ASN A 71 0.05 -4.84 -7.39
CA ASN A 71 0.50 -4.36 -8.70
C ASN A 71 -0.06 -5.17 -9.88
N LYS A 72 -0.81 -6.24 -9.65
CA LYS A 72 -1.57 -6.96 -10.69
C LYS A 72 -2.91 -6.30 -11.01
N PHE A 73 -3.24 -5.23 -10.32
CA PHE A 73 -4.48 -4.48 -10.53
C PHE A 73 -4.21 -3.18 -11.29
N LYS A 74 -5.05 -2.89 -12.28
CA LYS A 74 -4.94 -1.67 -13.08
C LYS A 74 -5.07 -0.44 -12.17
N ASN A 75 -4.32 0.61 -12.45
CA ASN A 75 -4.27 1.86 -11.68
C ASN A 75 -3.70 1.73 -10.26
N VAL A 76 -3.10 0.60 -9.91
CA VAL A 76 -2.46 0.40 -8.61
C VAL A 76 -0.96 0.52 -8.74
N ARG A 77 -0.35 1.31 -7.87
CA ARG A 77 1.08 1.49 -7.73
C ARG A 77 1.44 1.21 -6.28
N ALA A 78 1.77 -0.06 -6.00
CA ALA A 78 2.13 -0.52 -4.68
C ALA A 78 3.65 -0.53 -4.52
N VAL A 79 4.14 0.03 -3.43
CA VAL A 79 5.57 0.07 -3.12
C VAL A 79 5.80 -0.42 -1.69
N GLU A 80 6.75 -1.35 -1.56
CA GLU A 80 7.23 -1.80 -0.26
C GLU A 80 8.19 -0.77 0.32
N CYS A 81 7.91 -0.27 1.51
CA CYS A 81 8.73 0.76 2.15
C CYS A 81 9.20 0.32 3.53
N TRP A 82 10.49 0.41 3.75
CA TRP A 82 11.17 0.02 4.98
C TRP A 82 11.47 1.20 5.89
N HIS A 83 11.45 2.42 5.36
CA HIS A 83 11.67 3.63 6.14
C HIS A 83 10.93 4.83 5.53
N GLU A 84 10.85 5.89 6.29
CA GLU A 84 10.03 7.08 5.99
C GLU A 84 10.44 7.82 4.72
N LEU A 85 11.73 7.92 4.42
CA LEU A 85 12.18 8.62 3.21
C LEU A 85 11.78 7.84 1.94
N ALA A 86 11.87 6.51 1.97
CA ALA A 86 11.39 5.68 0.87
C ALA A 86 9.88 5.86 0.63
N ALA A 87 9.10 5.92 1.70
CA ALA A 87 7.65 6.13 1.62
C ALA A 87 7.30 7.51 1.05
N LYS A 88 8.02 8.53 1.47
CA LYS A 88 7.88 9.90 0.94
C LYS A 88 8.18 9.92 -0.56
N HIS A 89 9.32 9.37 -0.98
CA HIS A 89 9.70 9.32 -2.39
C HIS A 89 8.72 8.50 -3.24
N ALA A 90 8.24 7.37 -2.71
CA ALA A 90 7.25 6.55 -3.41
C ALA A 90 5.98 7.36 -3.74
N LYS A 91 5.53 8.21 -2.81
CA LYS A 91 4.38 9.09 -3.05
C LYS A 91 4.73 10.22 -4.02
N GLU A 92 5.80 10.95 -3.75
CA GLU A 92 6.17 12.13 -4.52
C GLU A 92 6.52 11.81 -5.97
N HIS A 93 7.35 10.78 -6.18
CA HIS A 93 7.91 10.46 -7.49
C HIS A 93 7.05 9.48 -8.29
N ASP A 94 6.49 8.48 -7.62
CA ASP A 94 5.84 7.36 -8.29
C ASP A 94 4.32 7.34 -8.11
N ALA A 95 3.77 8.33 -7.43
CA ALA A 95 2.34 8.43 -7.11
C ALA A 95 1.82 7.14 -6.47
N CYS A 96 2.60 6.56 -5.56
CA CYS A 96 2.25 5.35 -4.82
C CYS A 96 0.90 5.50 -4.14
N ASN A 97 -0.05 4.63 -4.45
CA ASN A 97 -1.39 4.63 -3.89
C ASN A 97 -1.69 3.39 -3.02
N VAL A 98 -0.77 2.45 -2.97
CA VAL A 98 -0.79 1.34 -2.01
C VAL A 98 0.58 1.25 -1.34
N LEU A 99 0.61 1.49 -0.05
CA LEU A 99 1.82 1.34 0.76
C LEU A 99 1.88 -0.08 1.29
N MET A 100 2.98 -0.78 1.05
CA MET A 100 3.21 -2.11 1.63
C MET A 100 4.24 -2.01 2.74
N ILE A 101 3.89 -2.52 3.92
CA ILE A 101 4.77 -2.52 5.10
C ILE A 101 5.18 -3.96 5.41
N PRO A 102 6.49 -4.26 5.39
CA PRO A 102 7.00 -5.59 5.68
C PRO A 102 7.17 -5.78 7.19
N ALA A 103 6.19 -6.42 7.83
CA ALA A 103 6.10 -6.55 9.29
C ALA A 103 7.28 -7.33 9.92
N ASP A 104 7.97 -8.18 9.15
CA ASP A 104 9.14 -8.90 9.64
C ASP A 104 10.36 -8.00 9.85
N PHE A 105 10.40 -6.84 9.17
CA PHE A 105 11.56 -5.97 9.14
C PHE A 105 11.32 -4.60 9.77
N VAL A 106 10.09 -4.30 10.13
CA VAL A 106 9.68 -2.96 10.60
C VAL A 106 8.95 -3.08 11.95
N ILE A 107 9.47 -2.38 12.96
CA ILE A 107 8.78 -2.29 14.27
C ILE A 107 7.63 -1.29 14.21
N PRO A 108 6.64 -1.39 15.12
CA PRO A 108 5.46 -0.49 15.09
C PRO A 108 5.78 1.01 15.05
N LEU A 109 6.77 1.47 15.82
CA LEU A 109 7.16 2.88 15.81
C LEU A 109 7.64 3.33 14.45
N GLN A 110 8.44 2.51 13.77
CA GLN A 110 8.93 2.78 12.42
C GLN A 110 7.78 2.76 11.41
N ALA A 111 6.87 1.80 11.52
CA ALA A 111 5.68 1.73 10.67
C ALA A 111 4.84 3.01 10.77
N LYS A 112 4.68 3.55 11.96
CA LYS A 112 3.96 4.81 12.18
C LYS A 112 4.62 5.99 11.44
N LYS A 113 5.94 6.09 11.51
CA LYS A 113 6.72 7.11 10.79
C LYS A 113 6.61 6.96 9.28
N ILE A 114 6.68 5.73 8.78
CA ILE A 114 6.52 5.40 7.35
C ILE A 114 5.15 5.85 6.86
N ILE A 115 4.08 5.48 7.55
CA ILE A 115 2.72 5.84 7.18
C ILE A 115 2.53 7.36 7.18
N LYS A 116 3.01 8.03 8.22
CA LYS A 116 2.91 9.48 8.33
C LYS A 116 3.61 10.18 7.16
N ALA A 117 4.85 9.79 6.86
CA ALA A 117 5.62 10.36 5.76
C ALA A 117 4.91 10.16 4.41
N TRP A 118 4.33 8.98 4.19
CA TRP A 118 3.59 8.68 2.97
C TRP A 118 2.30 9.50 2.85
N LEU A 119 1.52 9.61 3.92
CA LEU A 119 0.26 10.35 3.90
C LEU A 119 0.47 11.86 3.74
N GLU A 120 1.52 12.43 4.33
CA GLU A 120 1.83 13.86 4.26
C GLU A 120 2.49 14.26 2.93
N ALA A 121 3.13 13.34 2.24
CA ALA A 121 3.80 13.62 0.97
C ALA A 121 2.79 13.96 -0.13
N LYS A 122 3.22 14.81 -1.06
CA LYS A 122 2.39 15.23 -2.20
C LYS A 122 3.05 14.81 -3.50
N ILE A 123 2.25 14.30 -4.43
CA ILE A 123 2.70 13.91 -5.76
C ILE A 123 3.29 15.13 -6.47
N LEU A 124 4.50 14.99 -6.99
CA LEU A 124 5.15 16.05 -7.75
C LEU A 124 4.45 16.25 -9.10
N VAL A 125 4.19 17.52 -9.44
CA VAL A 125 3.43 17.87 -10.64
C VAL A 125 4.28 18.49 -11.75
N ASP A 126 5.59 18.53 -11.58
CA ASP A 126 6.50 19.02 -12.62
C ASP A 126 6.49 18.10 -13.86
N GLU A 127 6.83 18.65 -15.00
CA GLU A 127 6.76 17.96 -16.29
C GLU A 127 7.51 16.62 -16.30
N LYS A 128 8.69 16.57 -15.73
CA LYS A 128 9.56 15.39 -15.73
C LYS A 128 8.92 14.20 -15.00
N HIS A 129 8.35 14.43 -13.81
CA HIS A 129 7.71 13.38 -13.03
C HIS A 129 6.38 12.95 -13.68
N GLN A 130 5.59 13.91 -14.15
CA GLN A 130 4.33 13.61 -14.84
C GLN A 130 4.56 12.83 -16.14
N ARG A 131 5.60 13.16 -16.89
CA ARG A 131 5.98 12.40 -18.09
C ARG A 131 6.29 10.95 -17.78
N ARG A 132 7.00 10.68 -16.67
CA ARG A 132 7.34 9.32 -16.25
C ARG A 132 6.12 8.53 -15.81
N LEU A 133 5.22 9.16 -15.07
CA LEU A 133 3.94 8.54 -14.68
C LEU A 133 3.06 8.23 -15.89
N ASN A 134 3.03 9.12 -16.90
CA ASN A 134 2.30 8.88 -18.13
C ASN A 134 2.87 7.68 -18.90
N LYS A 135 4.19 7.53 -18.93
CA LYS A 135 4.83 6.36 -19.56
C LYS A 135 4.48 5.06 -18.82
N LEU A 136 4.47 5.11 -17.49
CA LEU A 136 4.03 3.98 -16.67
C LEU A 136 2.59 3.58 -17.00
N LYS A 137 1.69 4.56 -17.11
CA LYS A 137 0.30 4.34 -17.48
C LYS A 137 0.17 3.72 -18.88
N GLN A 138 0.93 4.20 -19.85
CA GLN A 138 0.93 3.61 -21.21
C GLN A 138 1.39 2.15 -21.22
N ILE A 139 2.39 1.80 -20.40
CA ILE A 139 2.83 0.43 -20.25
C ILE A 139 1.72 -0.42 -19.66
N GLU A 140 1.05 0.07 -18.63
CA GLU A 140 -0.08 -0.62 -18.02
C GLU A 140 -1.20 -0.88 -19.02
N GLU A 141 -1.60 0.14 -19.78
CA GLU A 141 -2.66 0.03 -20.78
C GLU A 141 -2.38 -1.00 -21.87
N ARG A 142 -1.11 -1.17 -22.25
CA ARG A 142 -0.70 -2.18 -23.25
C ARG A 142 -0.72 -3.61 -22.70
N ASN A 143 -0.53 -3.78 -21.40
CA ASN A 143 -0.33 -5.09 -20.79
C ASN A 143 -1.53 -5.60 -19.99
N PHE A 144 -2.40 -4.72 -19.54
CA PHE A 144 -3.61 -5.08 -18.81
C PHE A 144 -4.81 -5.00 -19.77
N ILE A 145 -5.13 -6.11 -20.32
CA ILE A 145 -6.19 -6.21 -21.35
C ILE A 145 -7.56 -6.37 -20.71
#